data_9e919e5ca53f116a77889af10a9de099
#
_entry.id   9e919e5ca53f116a77889af10a9de099
#
_cell.length_a   1.000
_cell.length_b   1.000
_cell.length_c   1.000
_cell.angle_alpha   90.00
_cell.angle_beta   90.00
_cell.angle_gamma   90.00
#
_symmetry.space_group_name_H-M   'P 1'
#
loop_
_entity.id
_entity.type
_entity.pdbx_description
1 polymer ?
#
loop_
_entity_poly.entity_id
_entity_poly.type
_entity_poly.pdbx_seq_one_letter_code
_entity_poly.pdbx_strand_id
1 'polypeptide(L)'
;MENWCYDRPTLDGMARHWQTGEPLAESERQKLLQAKTFMAGAATLRQVHLALTDLRLHEQWRTEGGRSPEQLRRQVAETTTVLPLLEEDALLSSFGHIFSGGLQRRLLQLQVG
;
A
#
# COMPACT_ATOMS: atom_id res chain seq x y z
N MET A 1 6.94 8.19 8.60
CA MET A 1 8.36 8.61 8.49
C MET A 1 8.79 8.92 7.05
N GLU A 2 8.19 8.36 6.04
CA GLU A 2 8.56 8.61 4.62
C GLU A 2 8.43 10.08 4.19
N ASN A 3 7.54 10.85 4.80
CA ASN A 3 7.36 12.27 4.45
C ASN A 3 8.62 13.14 4.70
N TRP A 4 9.49 12.75 5.61
CA TRP A 4 10.76 13.44 5.87
C TRP A 4 11.70 13.44 4.66
N CYS A 5 11.62 12.40 3.82
CA CYS A 5 12.42 12.31 2.59
C CYS A 5 12.01 13.32 1.50
N TYR A 6 10.88 14.01 1.68
CA TYR A 6 10.38 15.03 0.75
C TYR A 6 10.46 16.44 1.34
N ASP A 7 10.78 16.56 2.64
CA ASP A 7 11.03 17.83 3.30
C ASP A 7 12.36 18.42 2.82
N ARG A 8 12.34 19.67 2.33
CA ARG A 8 13.52 20.27 1.68
C ARG A 8 14.72 20.35 2.60
N PRO A 9 14.63 20.91 3.82
CA PRO A 9 15.78 20.98 4.73
C PRO A 9 16.37 19.62 5.05
N THR A 10 15.51 18.62 5.26
CA THR A 10 15.94 17.25 5.55
C THR A 10 16.65 16.63 4.35
N LEU A 11 16.06 16.77 3.16
CA LEU A 11 16.65 16.23 1.93
C LEU A 11 17.99 16.88 1.59
N ASP A 12 18.08 18.21 1.70
CA ASP A 12 19.33 18.97 1.47
C ASP A 12 20.43 18.60 2.47
N GLY A 13 20.05 18.14 3.67
CA GLY A 13 21.00 17.61 4.65
C GLY A 13 21.51 16.21 4.35
N MET A 14 20.63 15.33 3.84
CA MET A 14 20.89 13.91 3.65
C MET A 14 21.43 13.58 2.25
N ALA A 15 20.87 14.20 1.20
CA ALA A 15 21.18 13.91 -0.19
C ALA A 15 22.24 14.87 -0.73
N ARG A 16 23.49 14.65 -0.33
CA ARG A 16 24.64 15.44 -0.82
C ARG A 16 25.54 14.62 -1.72
N HIS A 17 26.09 15.28 -2.73
CA HIS A 17 27.08 14.64 -3.60
C HIS A 17 28.31 14.25 -2.77
N TRP A 18 28.73 13.00 -2.89
CA TRP A 18 29.76 12.41 -2.01
C TRP A 18 31.15 13.07 -2.12
N GLN A 19 31.49 13.68 -3.25
CA GLN A 19 32.77 14.39 -3.43
C GLN A 19 32.64 15.90 -3.22
N THR A 20 31.59 16.53 -3.79
CA THR A 20 31.47 18.00 -3.81
C THR A 20 30.69 18.52 -2.60
N GLY A 21 29.90 17.70 -1.92
CA GLY A 21 29.02 18.11 -0.83
C GLY A 21 27.81 18.93 -1.29
N GLU A 22 27.63 19.13 -2.59
CA GLU A 22 26.49 19.89 -3.12
C GLU A 22 25.16 19.15 -2.85
N PRO A 23 24.10 19.89 -2.52
CA PRO A 23 22.78 19.32 -2.35
C PRO A 23 22.20 18.85 -3.68
N LEU A 24 21.14 18.04 -3.63
CA LEU A 24 20.42 17.56 -4.79
C LEU A 24 19.91 18.74 -5.64
N ALA A 25 20.14 18.70 -6.95
CA ALA A 25 19.67 19.72 -7.86
C ALA A 25 18.14 19.88 -7.79
N GLU A 26 17.64 21.12 -7.92
CA GLU A 26 16.20 21.40 -7.84
C GLU A 26 15.38 20.59 -8.87
N SER A 27 15.92 20.37 -10.07
CA SER A 27 15.28 19.56 -11.11
C SER A 27 15.08 18.11 -10.68
N GLU A 28 16.05 17.52 -9.99
CA GLU A 28 15.92 16.15 -9.47
C GLU A 28 14.94 16.09 -8.29
N ARG A 29 14.95 17.10 -7.44
CA ARG A 29 13.97 17.24 -6.36
C ARG A 29 12.53 17.31 -6.89
N GLN A 30 12.30 18.06 -7.95
CA GLN A 30 10.98 18.15 -8.59
C GLN A 30 10.53 16.79 -9.15
N LYS A 31 11.42 16.00 -9.74
CA LYS A 31 11.12 14.64 -10.17
C LYS A 31 10.72 13.74 -9.01
N LEU A 32 11.41 13.83 -7.87
CA LEU A 32 11.04 13.08 -6.65
C LEU A 32 9.64 13.44 -6.16
N LEU A 33 9.29 14.73 -6.15
CA LEU A 33 7.95 15.18 -5.75
C LEU A 33 6.86 14.68 -6.71
N GLN A 34 7.13 14.67 -8.00
CA GLN A 34 6.22 14.10 -8.99
C GLN A 34 6.08 12.58 -8.83
N ALA A 35 7.19 11.89 -8.58
CA ALA A 35 7.18 10.44 -8.32
C ALA A 35 6.35 10.06 -7.10
N LYS A 36 6.31 10.91 -6.06
CA LYS A 36 5.50 10.69 -4.85
C LYS A 36 4.01 10.50 -5.15
N THR A 37 3.49 11.23 -6.12
CA THR A 37 2.08 11.19 -6.49
C THR A 37 1.78 10.26 -7.66
N PHE A 38 2.83 9.73 -8.30
CA PHE A 38 2.68 8.82 -9.43
C PHE A 38 1.96 7.54 -8.99
N MET A 39 0.86 7.24 -9.66
CA MET A 39 -0.01 6.08 -9.37
C MET A 39 -0.51 5.98 -7.91
N ALA A 40 -0.56 7.09 -7.16
CA ALA A 40 -1.01 7.10 -5.77
C ALA A 40 -2.44 6.52 -5.62
N GLY A 41 -3.32 6.75 -6.59
CA GLY A 41 -4.66 6.17 -6.61
C GLY A 41 -4.63 4.63 -6.67
N ALA A 42 -3.81 4.06 -7.54
CA ALA A 42 -3.68 2.61 -7.64
C ALA A 42 -3.05 1.99 -6.38
N ALA A 43 -2.06 2.67 -5.80
CA ALA A 43 -1.45 2.26 -4.53
C ALA A 43 -2.48 2.29 -3.39
N THR A 44 -3.31 3.33 -3.31
CA THR A 44 -4.39 3.44 -2.32
C THR A 44 -5.43 2.33 -2.51
N LEU A 45 -5.88 2.08 -3.73
CA LEU A 45 -6.83 1.00 -4.01
C LEU A 45 -6.27 -0.36 -3.61
N ARG A 46 -4.97 -0.61 -3.80
CA ARG A 46 -4.32 -1.82 -3.30
C ARG A 46 -4.43 -1.95 -1.78
N GLN A 47 -4.23 -0.88 -1.03
CA GLN A 47 -4.39 -0.90 0.43
C GLN A 47 -5.85 -1.14 0.83
N VAL A 48 -6.78 -0.51 0.15
CA VAL A 48 -8.23 -0.73 0.36
C VAL A 48 -8.60 -2.20 0.05
N HIS A 49 -8.06 -2.77 -1.04
CA HIS A 49 -8.27 -4.17 -1.37
C HIS A 49 -7.84 -5.12 -0.24
N LEU A 50 -6.64 -4.91 0.30
CA LEU A 50 -6.12 -5.74 1.39
C LEU A 50 -6.95 -5.56 2.68
N ALA A 51 -7.25 -4.32 3.05
CA ALA A 51 -8.04 -4.01 4.25
C ALA A 51 -9.46 -4.54 4.17
N LEU A 52 -10.12 -4.41 3.02
CA LEU A 52 -11.48 -4.88 2.82
C LEU A 52 -11.54 -6.42 2.75
N THR A 53 -10.53 -7.06 2.17
CA THR A 53 -10.40 -8.52 2.17
C THR A 53 -10.26 -9.04 3.60
N ASP A 54 -9.38 -8.44 4.41
CA ASP A 54 -9.20 -8.77 5.82
C ASP A 54 -10.52 -8.62 6.61
N LEU A 55 -11.17 -7.47 6.48
CA LEU A 55 -12.44 -7.19 7.15
C LEU A 55 -13.51 -8.23 6.77
N ARG A 56 -13.68 -8.51 5.48
CA ARG A 56 -14.68 -9.46 4.99
C ARG A 56 -14.41 -10.89 5.43
N LEU A 57 -13.13 -11.30 5.48
CA LEU A 57 -12.74 -12.60 6.00
C LEU A 57 -13.09 -12.75 7.48
N HIS A 58 -12.90 -11.71 8.28
CA HIS A 58 -13.19 -11.77 9.71
C HIS A 58 -14.68 -11.59 10.06
N GLU A 59 -15.45 -10.87 9.25
CA GLU A 59 -16.87 -10.62 9.52
C GLU A 59 -17.81 -11.63 8.87
N GLN A 60 -17.53 -12.01 7.63
CA GLN A 60 -18.52 -12.68 6.78
C GLN A 60 -18.13 -14.09 6.36
N TRP A 61 -16.84 -14.42 6.41
CA TRP A 61 -16.42 -15.76 6.02
C TRP A 61 -16.74 -16.77 7.12
N ARG A 62 -17.43 -17.84 6.70
CA ARG A 62 -17.72 -18.98 7.57
C ARG A 62 -17.37 -20.25 6.82
N THR A 63 -16.73 -21.18 7.53
CA THR A 63 -16.37 -22.50 7.00
C THR A 63 -17.55 -23.28 6.46
N GLU A 64 -18.74 -23.09 7.03
CA GLU A 64 -19.97 -23.77 6.66
C GLU A 64 -20.67 -23.14 5.44
N GLY A 65 -20.20 -22.01 4.93
CA GLY A 65 -20.83 -21.28 3.83
C GLY A 65 -20.39 -21.69 2.44
N GLY A 66 -19.51 -22.68 2.28
CA GLY A 66 -19.06 -23.23 0.99
C GLY A 66 -18.20 -22.28 0.14
N ARG A 67 -17.93 -21.05 0.60
CA ARG A 67 -17.12 -20.07 -0.13
C ARG A 67 -15.66 -20.12 0.36
N SER A 68 -14.70 -20.25 -0.58
CA SER A 68 -13.28 -20.19 -0.19
C SER A 68 -12.82 -18.76 0.13
N PRO A 69 -11.79 -18.57 0.97
CA PRO A 69 -11.21 -17.24 1.21
C PRO A 69 -10.79 -16.54 -0.10
N GLU A 70 -10.27 -17.28 -1.05
CA GLU A 70 -9.86 -16.76 -2.35
C GLU A 70 -11.06 -16.27 -3.19
N GLN A 71 -12.18 -16.96 -3.15
CA GLN A 71 -13.42 -16.50 -3.82
C GLN A 71 -13.92 -15.20 -3.22
N LEU A 72 -13.83 -15.04 -1.88
CA LEU A 72 -14.17 -13.79 -1.21
C LEU A 72 -13.25 -12.65 -1.64
N ARG A 73 -11.93 -12.89 -1.69
CA ARG A 73 -10.96 -11.93 -2.17
C ARG A 73 -11.23 -11.49 -3.61
N ARG A 74 -11.52 -12.43 -4.51
CA ARG A 74 -11.85 -12.13 -5.92
C ARG A 74 -13.10 -11.25 -6.02
N GLN A 75 -14.11 -11.49 -5.21
CA GLN A 75 -15.30 -10.64 -5.14
C GLN A 75 -14.95 -9.21 -4.68
N VAL A 76 -14.08 -9.06 -3.67
CA VAL A 76 -13.59 -7.74 -3.24
C VAL A 76 -12.81 -7.05 -4.36
N ALA A 77 -12.03 -7.80 -5.13
CA ALA A 77 -11.24 -7.27 -6.24
C ALA A 77 -12.08 -6.60 -7.33
N GLU A 78 -13.31 -7.06 -7.59
CA GLU A 78 -14.20 -6.46 -8.59
C GLU A 78 -14.40 -4.95 -8.40
N THR A 79 -14.33 -4.48 -7.16
CA THR A 79 -14.54 -3.07 -6.81
C THR A 79 -13.27 -2.33 -6.37
N THR A 80 -12.19 -3.05 -6.10
CA THR A 80 -10.98 -2.49 -5.49
C THR A 80 -9.72 -2.63 -6.34
N THR A 81 -9.82 -3.25 -7.51
CA THR A 81 -8.69 -3.36 -8.44
C THR A 81 -9.00 -2.73 -9.78
N VAL A 82 -8.02 -2.04 -10.34
CA VAL A 82 -8.13 -1.44 -11.69
C VAL A 82 -7.83 -2.47 -12.78
N LEU A 83 -6.91 -3.39 -12.48
CA LEU A 83 -6.52 -4.48 -13.37
C LEU A 83 -7.19 -5.78 -12.94
N PRO A 84 -7.64 -6.61 -13.87
CA PRO A 84 -8.17 -7.91 -13.54
C PRO A 84 -7.11 -8.78 -12.87
N LEU A 85 -7.54 -9.57 -11.90
CA LEU A 85 -6.65 -10.52 -11.23
C LEU A 85 -6.28 -11.65 -12.18
N LEU A 86 -5.04 -12.08 -12.13
CA LEU A 86 -4.60 -13.29 -12.82
C LEU A 86 -5.24 -14.51 -12.18
N GLU A 87 -5.41 -15.57 -12.97
CA GLU A 87 -6.01 -16.82 -12.48
C GLU A 87 -5.13 -17.47 -11.41
N GLU A 88 -3.81 -17.38 -11.59
CA GLU A 88 -2.77 -17.94 -10.72
C GLU A 88 -2.42 -17.03 -9.53
N ASP A 89 -3.08 -15.88 -9.38
CA ASP A 89 -2.80 -14.97 -8.28
C ASP A 89 -3.14 -15.61 -6.93
N ALA A 90 -2.13 -15.82 -6.12
CA ALA A 90 -2.20 -16.46 -4.80
C ALA A 90 -1.86 -15.47 -3.67
N LEU A 91 -2.33 -14.24 -3.75
CA LEU A 91 -2.03 -13.17 -2.78
C LEU A 91 -2.24 -13.61 -1.33
N LEU A 92 -3.33 -14.30 -1.02
CA LEU A 92 -3.63 -14.73 0.35
C LEU A 92 -2.58 -15.67 0.93
N SER A 93 -1.92 -16.47 0.09
CA SER A 93 -0.87 -17.38 0.53
C SER A 93 0.40 -16.65 1.01
N SER A 94 0.59 -15.42 0.58
CA SER A 94 1.72 -14.55 0.98
C SER A 94 1.32 -13.41 1.94
N PHE A 95 0.01 -13.25 2.18
CA PHE A 95 -0.52 -12.16 3.02
C PHE A 95 -0.58 -12.57 4.50
N GLY A 96 0.58 -12.82 5.11
CA GLY A 96 0.68 -13.24 6.51
C GLY A 96 0.16 -12.24 7.54
N HIS A 97 0.05 -10.94 7.19
CA HIS A 97 -0.45 -9.89 8.09
C HIS A 97 -1.92 -10.03 8.49
N ILE A 98 -2.71 -10.81 7.78
CA ILE A 98 -4.09 -11.13 8.16
C ILE A 98 -4.15 -11.75 9.57
N PHE A 99 -3.16 -12.58 9.92
CA PHE A 99 -3.13 -13.32 11.17
C PHE A 99 -2.02 -12.86 12.14
N SER A 100 -0.94 -12.27 11.61
CA SER A 100 0.22 -11.88 12.40
C SER A 100 0.44 -10.38 12.36
N GLY A 101 -0.05 -9.66 13.36
CA GLY A 101 0.41 -8.30 13.60
C GLY A 101 -0.59 -7.17 13.47
N GLY A 102 -1.81 -7.39 13.05
CA GLY A 102 -2.88 -6.38 13.06
C GLY A 102 -2.52 -5.03 12.42
N LEU A 103 -1.59 -5.03 11.47
CA LEU A 103 -1.08 -3.80 10.84
C LEU A 103 -2.19 -3.02 10.14
N GLN A 104 -3.18 -3.72 9.62
CA GLN A 104 -4.30 -3.10 8.91
C GLN A 104 -5.30 -2.41 9.84
N ARG A 105 -5.54 -2.92 11.04
CA ARG A 105 -6.29 -2.17 12.05
C ARG A 105 -5.60 -0.84 12.40
N ARG A 106 -4.26 -0.81 12.44
CA ARG A 106 -3.49 0.41 12.68
C ARG A 106 -3.49 1.36 11.48
N LEU A 107 -3.47 0.86 10.26
CA LEU A 107 -3.52 1.70 9.05
C LEU A 107 -4.87 2.38 8.90
N LEU A 108 -5.98 1.70 9.20
CA LEU A 108 -7.32 2.31 9.24
C LEU A 108 -7.43 3.39 10.32
N GLN A 109 -6.80 3.20 11.48
CA GLN A 109 -6.76 4.22 12.54
C GLN A 109 -5.92 5.44 12.18
N LEU A 110 -4.88 5.29 11.36
CA LEU A 110 -4.02 6.40 10.93
C LEU A 110 -4.61 7.22 9.77
N GLN A 111 -5.60 6.70 9.05
CA GLN A 111 -6.28 7.42 7.97
C GLN A 111 -7.52 8.21 8.43
N VAL A 112 -7.98 7.99 9.65
CA VAL A 112 -9.19 8.63 10.21
C VAL A 112 -8.84 9.71 11.24
N GLY A 113 -7.55 9.95 11.53
CA GLY A 113 -7.07 10.96 12.49
C GLY A 113 -6.56 12.23 11.80
#